data_408a190b655b31b87e82aebbe2e8d21c
#
_entry.id   408a190b655b31b87e82aebbe2e8d21c
#
_cell.length_a   1.000
_cell.length_b   1.000
_cell.length_c   1.000
_cell.angle_alpha   90.00
_cell.angle_beta   90.00
_cell.angle_gamma   90.00
#
_symmetry.space_group_name_H-M   'P 1'
#
loop_
_entity.id
_entity.type
_entity.pdbx_description
1 polymer ?
#
loop_
_entity_poly.entity_id
_entity_poly.type
_entity_poly.pdbx_seq_one_letter_code
_entity_poly.pdbx_strand_id
1 'polypeptide(L)'
;MSGSAQNKIGNESFTMELNLDFVTTPVRPAATVLMLRDAPAGLEVFLMKRHRLSDVLGGAYVFPGGKVDAADAELDMTAHLDQPLQALHISLNETDISERTAGGLYVAVVREAFEESGVLFAQGAALQAVDFVRAAALLREGRSFNALLAQMALRLRTRSLLPWSRWITPTAPSVMNRRFDTRFFVAAVPAGQLARHDDHETTDSIWLSPRAALQQYWAGQIDLAPPQIMSLAHLSRYTDVDRVLAAARGRLPPLIQPEPFDHDGGRVICYPGDARHSVRELAMPGPTRLYYRNKRFEPLGGFDSLFD
;
A
#
# COMPACT_ATOMS: atom_id res chain seq x y z
N MET A 1 23.76 45.47 20.25
CA MET A 1 23.74 44.14 20.85
C MET A 1 22.56 43.38 20.21
N SER A 2 22.82 42.68 19.15
CA SER A 2 21.84 41.93 18.40
C SER A 2 21.95 40.43 18.75
N GLY A 3 20.98 39.94 19.51
CA GLY A 3 20.89 38.52 19.84
C GLY A 3 20.15 37.77 18.75
N SER A 4 20.86 36.98 17.98
CA SER A 4 20.29 36.06 17.02
C SER A 4 19.66 34.88 17.75
N ALA A 5 18.33 34.80 17.74
CA ALA A 5 17.61 33.60 18.15
C ALA A 5 17.80 32.51 17.08
N GLN A 6 18.69 31.57 17.32
CA GLN A 6 18.79 30.34 16.57
C GLN A 6 17.56 29.47 16.87
N ASN A 7 16.67 29.35 15.90
CA ASN A 7 15.54 28.44 15.93
C ASN A 7 16.08 26.99 15.81
N LYS A 8 16.23 26.31 16.96
CA LYS A 8 16.47 24.86 16.99
C LYS A 8 15.17 24.17 16.59
N ILE A 9 15.02 23.88 15.32
CA ILE A 9 14.05 22.89 14.87
C ILE A 9 14.60 21.55 15.37
N GLY A 10 14.05 21.08 16.47
CA GLY A 10 14.35 19.75 17.01
C GLY A 10 13.89 18.70 16.01
N ASN A 11 14.84 18.00 15.45
CA ASN A 11 14.63 16.80 14.65
C ASN A 11 14.26 15.66 15.63
N GLU A 12 13.06 15.69 16.21
CA GLU A 12 12.52 14.56 16.95
C GLU A 12 12.19 13.48 15.92
N SER A 13 13.06 12.49 15.79
CA SER A 13 12.79 11.29 15.04
C SER A 13 11.53 10.63 15.63
N PHE A 14 10.46 10.57 14.86
CA PHE A 14 9.29 9.78 15.22
C PHE A 14 9.76 8.32 15.35
N THR A 15 9.46 7.70 16.48
CA THR A 15 9.78 6.29 16.68
C THR A 15 8.47 5.52 16.68
N MET A 16 8.36 4.51 15.82
CA MET A 16 7.23 3.61 15.82
C MET A 16 7.20 2.83 17.15
N GLU A 17 6.18 3.09 17.97
CA GLU A 17 5.99 2.38 19.23
C GLU A 17 5.38 1.00 18.99
N LEU A 18 5.82 0.01 19.77
CA LEU A 18 5.24 -1.33 19.74
C LEU A 18 3.90 -1.32 20.47
N ASN A 19 2.89 -1.91 19.82
CA ASN A 19 1.67 -2.33 20.49
C ASN A 19 1.83 -3.78 20.94
N LEU A 20 1.71 -4.02 22.25
CA LEU A 20 1.78 -5.36 22.85
C LEU A 20 0.40 -5.93 23.17
N ASP A 21 -0.67 -5.13 23.03
CA ASP A 21 -2.02 -5.53 23.35
C ASP A 21 -2.65 -6.41 22.26
N PHE A 22 -3.49 -7.35 22.70
CA PHE A 22 -4.30 -8.13 21.77
C PHE A 22 -5.48 -7.29 21.24
N VAL A 23 -5.63 -7.26 19.92
CA VAL A 23 -6.75 -6.61 19.24
C VAL A 23 -7.68 -7.69 18.69
N THR A 24 -8.82 -7.88 19.34
CA THR A 24 -9.81 -8.91 18.97
C THR A 24 -10.90 -8.41 18.03
N THR A 25 -10.90 -7.11 17.71
CA THR A 25 -11.87 -6.55 16.75
C THR A 25 -11.73 -7.21 15.38
N PRO A 26 -12.85 -7.42 14.65
CA PRO A 26 -12.82 -7.95 13.29
C PRO A 26 -11.88 -7.15 12.40
N VAL A 27 -11.23 -7.83 11.45
CA VAL A 27 -10.42 -7.17 10.43
C VAL A 27 -11.31 -6.33 9.51
N ARG A 28 -10.83 -5.15 9.12
CA ARG A 28 -11.51 -4.27 8.17
C ARG A 28 -10.94 -4.48 6.78
N PRO A 29 -11.79 -4.71 5.75
CA PRO A 29 -11.31 -4.81 4.39
C PRO A 29 -10.68 -3.48 3.96
N ALA A 30 -9.53 -3.60 3.28
CA ALA A 30 -8.77 -2.47 2.76
C ALA A 30 -8.11 -2.83 1.42
N ALA A 31 -7.75 -1.82 0.64
CA ALA A 31 -7.04 -1.97 -0.60
C ALA A 31 -5.94 -0.91 -0.72
N THR A 32 -4.80 -1.32 -1.25
CA THR A 32 -3.59 -0.49 -1.36
C THR A 32 -2.93 -0.74 -2.72
N VAL A 33 -2.40 0.30 -3.37
CA VAL A 33 -1.68 0.17 -4.64
C VAL A 33 -0.23 0.61 -4.52
N LEU A 34 0.69 -0.27 -4.93
CA LEU A 34 2.08 0.05 -5.18
C LEU A 34 2.15 0.66 -6.58
N MET A 35 2.13 1.98 -6.65
CA MET A 35 2.24 2.71 -7.92
C MET A 35 3.70 2.75 -8.36
N LEU A 36 3.95 2.32 -9.59
CA LEU A 36 5.26 2.09 -10.14
C LEU A 36 5.50 2.98 -11.36
N ARG A 37 6.76 3.38 -11.55
CA ARG A 37 7.25 4.01 -12.78
C ARG A 37 8.68 3.58 -13.08
N ASP A 38 9.07 3.67 -14.34
CA ASP A 38 10.45 3.59 -14.73
C ASP A 38 11.08 4.98 -14.70
N ALA A 39 12.28 5.05 -14.16
CA ALA A 39 13.12 6.25 -14.09
C ALA A 39 14.52 5.93 -14.66
N PRO A 40 15.36 6.93 -14.95
CA PRO A 40 16.70 6.68 -15.47
C PRO A 40 17.56 5.73 -14.62
N ALA A 41 17.31 5.67 -13.32
CA ALA A 41 18.00 4.78 -12.39
C ALA A 41 17.30 3.40 -12.19
N GLY A 42 16.22 3.12 -12.90
CA GLY A 42 15.44 1.89 -12.82
C GLY A 42 14.06 2.08 -12.21
N LEU A 43 13.52 0.99 -11.65
CA LEU A 43 12.19 0.96 -11.02
C LEU A 43 12.09 1.91 -9.83
N GLU A 44 11.04 2.72 -9.81
CA GLU A 44 10.64 3.53 -8.65
C GLU A 44 9.21 3.21 -8.20
N VAL A 45 8.98 3.34 -6.90
CA VAL A 45 7.67 3.19 -6.25
C VAL A 45 7.30 4.49 -5.53
N PHE A 46 6.02 4.83 -5.58
CA PHE A 46 5.47 6.01 -4.92
C PHE A 46 5.16 5.70 -3.46
N LEU A 47 5.61 6.56 -2.57
CA LEU A 47 5.36 6.52 -1.14
C LEU A 47 4.84 7.87 -0.65
N MET A 48 3.93 7.83 0.31
CA MET A 48 3.36 9.02 0.95
C MET A 48 3.57 8.97 2.45
N LYS A 49 3.91 10.10 3.04
CA LYS A 49 4.08 10.23 4.48
C LYS A 49 2.75 10.56 5.13
N ARG A 50 2.26 9.70 6.00
CA ARG A 50 1.04 9.94 6.76
C ARG A 50 1.21 11.09 7.74
N HIS A 51 0.13 11.85 7.95
CA HIS A 51 0.14 12.89 8.97
C HIS A 51 0.48 12.30 10.35
N ARG A 52 1.32 12.99 11.13
CA ARG A 52 1.78 12.48 12.45
C ARG A 52 0.64 12.17 13.43
N LEU A 53 -0.47 12.86 13.32
CA LEU A 53 -1.66 12.65 14.15
C LEU A 53 -2.60 11.56 13.63
N SER A 54 -2.22 10.85 12.56
CA SER A 54 -3.02 9.72 12.08
C SER A 54 -3.04 8.60 13.11
N ASP A 55 -4.23 8.06 13.39
CA ASP A 55 -4.44 6.94 14.34
C ASP A 55 -3.71 5.65 13.93
N VAL A 56 -3.33 5.54 12.66
CA VAL A 56 -2.68 4.36 12.09
C VAL A 56 -1.41 4.80 11.39
N LEU A 57 -0.25 4.30 11.83
CA LEU A 57 1.07 4.54 11.24
C LEU A 57 1.39 6.04 11.03
N GLY A 58 1.01 6.92 11.97
CA GLY A 58 1.30 8.35 11.88
C GLY A 58 2.79 8.60 11.70
N GLY A 59 3.16 9.44 10.74
CA GLY A 59 4.56 9.78 10.41
C GLY A 59 5.30 8.77 9.54
N ALA A 60 4.78 7.53 9.37
CA ALA A 60 5.40 6.53 8.49
C ALA A 60 5.07 6.79 7.01
N TYR A 61 5.95 6.31 6.14
CA TYR A 61 5.69 6.26 4.71
C TYR A 61 4.91 4.99 4.35
N VAL A 62 3.86 5.18 3.58
CA VAL A 62 2.94 4.12 3.15
C VAL A 62 2.68 4.21 1.64
N PHE A 63 2.14 3.15 1.06
CA PHE A 63 1.57 3.19 -0.28
C PHE A 63 0.15 3.78 -0.24
N PRO A 64 -0.35 4.42 -1.32
CA PRO A 64 -1.73 4.89 -1.41
C PRO A 64 -2.73 3.77 -1.15
N GLY A 65 -3.74 4.06 -0.34
CA GLY A 65 -4.77 3.08 -0.03
C GLY A 65 -5.46 3.28 1.31
N GLY A 66 -6.63 2.69 1.44
CA GLY A 66 -7.45 2.82 2.62
C GLY A 66 -8.51 1.74 2.76
N LYS A 67 -9.52 2.03 3.54
CA LYS A 67 -10.65 1.12 3.81
C LYS A 67 -11.55 1.00 2.59
N VAL A 68 -12.14 -0.17 2.44
CA VAL A 68 -13.28 -0.35 1.53
C VAL A 68 -14.51 0.25 2.17
N ASP A 69 -15.16 1.17 1.47
CA ASP A 69 -16.43 1.74 1.87
C ASP A 69 -17.61 0.96 1.24
N ALA A 70 -18.78 1.02 1.87
CA ALA A 70 -19.98 0.36 1.33
C ALA A 70 -20.31 0.85 -0.09
N ALA A 71 -20.11 2.14 -0.34
CA ALA A 71 -20.33 2.77 -1.64
C ALA A 71 -19.45 2.19 -2.76
N ASP A 72 -18.26 1.65 -2.45
CA ASP A 72 -17.38 1.02 -3.44
C ASP A 72 -18.04 -0.22 -4.07
N ALA A 73 -18.81 -0.99 -3.28
CA ALA A 73 -19.58 -2.14 -3.77
C ALA A 73 -20.93 -1.76 -4.38
N GLU A 74 -21.41 -0.53 -4.20
CA GLU A 74 -22.67 -0.03 -4.74
C GLU A 74 -22.55 0.57 -6.15
N LEU A 75 -21.32 0.77 -6.65
CA LEU A 75 -21.07 1.27 -7.99
C LEU A 75 -21.79 0.39 -9.04
N ASP A 76 -22.35 1.01 -10.10
CA ASP A 76 -22.77 0.26 -11.30
C ASP A 76 -21.53 -0.28 -12.01
N MET A 77 -21.11 -1.46 -11.60
CA MET A 77 -19.88 -2.09 -12.07
C MET A 77 -19.93 -2.48 -13.54
N THR A 78 -21.13 -2.71 -14.09
CA THR A 78 -21.30 -3.01 -15.52
C THR A 78 -20.98 -1.79 -16.39
N ALA A 79 -21.43 -0.62 -15.95
CA ALA A 79 -21.17 0.64 -16.65
C ALA A 79 -19.73 1.13 -16.47
N HIS A 80 -19.17 0.94 -15.26
CA HIS A 80 -17.96 1.64 -14.84
C HIS A 80 -16.70 0.78 -14.71
N LEU A 81 -16.73 -0.55 -14.95
CA LEU A 81 -15.51 -1.38 -14.97
C LEU A 81 -15.16 -1.82 -16.40
N ASP A 82 -13.86 -1.96 -16.68
CA ASP A 82 -13.32 -2.37 -17.98
C ASP A 82 -13.24 -3.91 -18.15
N GLN A 83 -13.66 -4.68 -17.11
CA GLN A 83 -13.71 -6.15 -17.15
C GLN A 83 -14.83 -6.69 -16.25
N PRO A 84 -15.31 -7.93 -16.49
CA PRO A 84 -16.40 -8.51 -15.71
C PRO A 84 -15.96 -8.83 -14.27
N LEU A 85 -16.91 -8.79 -13.32
CA LEU A 85 -16.69 -9.09 -11.91
C LEU A 85 -16.04 -10.45 -11.65
N GLN A 86 -16.47 -11.47 -12.43
CA GLN A 86 -15.89 -12.81 -12.35
C GLN A 86 -14.37 -12.80 -12.57
N ALA A 87 -13.87 -12.00 -13.53
CA ALA A 87 -12.43 -11.90 -13.78
C ALA A 87 -11.68 -11.26 -12.62
N LEU A 88 -12.29 -10.24 -11.98
CA LEU A 88 -11.74 -9.60 -10.79
C LEU A 88 -11.67 -10.58 -9.61
N HIS A 89 -12.75 -11.33 -9.40
CA HIS A 89 -12.84 -12.33 -8.32
C HIS A 89 -11.79 -13.43 -8.49
N ILE A 90 -11.69 -14.01 -9.70
CA ILE A 90 -10.69 -15.04 -10.02
C ILE A 90 -9.26 -14.52 -9.75
N SER A 91 -8.96 -13.28 -10.14
CA SER A 91 -7.61 -12.72 -9.99
C SER A 91 -7.19 -12.51 -8.54
N LEU A 92 -8.13 -12.28 -7.61
CA LEU A 92 -7.84 -12.18 -6.17
C LEU A 92 -7.56 -13.54 -5.53
N ASN A 93 -7.99 -14.65 -6.14
CA ASN A 93 -7.87 -16.00 -5.60
C ASN A 93 -8.50 -16.16 -4.20
N GLU A 94 -9.67 -15.54 -3.99
CA GLU A 94 -10.41 -15.57 -2.72
C GLU A 94 -11.79 -16.16 -2.93
N THR A 95 -11.98 -17.42 -2.53
CA THR A 95 -13.24 -18.17 -2.74
C THR A 95 -14.32 -17.83 -1.74
N ASP A 96 -13.97 -17.17 -0.64
CA ASP A 96 -14.84 -16.83 0.49
C ASP A 96 -15.52 -15.45 0.35
N ILE A 97 -15.22 -14.70 -0.70
CA ILE A 97 -15.87 -13.42 -1.00
C ILE A 97 -16.75 -13.51 -2.25
N SER A 98 -17.74 -12.61 -2.35
CA SER A 98 -18.56 -12.51 -3.58
C SER A 98 -17.83 -11.76 -4.70
N GLU A 99 -18.26 -11.97 -5.95
CA GLU A 99 -17.78 -11.19 -7.10
C GLU A 99 -18.01 -9.67 -6.90
N ARG A 100 -19.13 -9.30 -6.28
CA ARG A 100 -19.42 -7.89 -5.95
C ARG A 100 -18.44 -7.33 -4.93
N THR A 101 -18.08 -8.10 -3.91
CA THR A 101 -17.05 -7.72 -2.94
C THR A 101 -15.69 -7.56 -3.62
N ALA A 102 -15.33 -8.49 -4.51
CA ALA A 102 -14.11 -8.37 -5.31
C ALA A 102 -14.10 -7.08 -6.14
N GLY A 103 -15.21 -6.77 -6.84
CA GLY A 103 -15.36 -5.51 -7.56
C GLY A 103 -15.17 -4.28 -6.66
N GLY A 104 -15.79 -4.27 -5.48
CA GLY A 104 -15.64 -3.21 -4.49
C GLY A 104 -14.19 -2.96 -4.06
N LEU A 105 -13.38 -4.01 -3.92
CA LEU A 105 -11.94 -3.88 -3.61
C LEU A 105 -11.17 -3.16 -4.73
N TYR A 106 -11.51 -3.42 -6.01
CA TYR A 106 -10.92 -2.70 -7.14
C TYR A 106 -11.40 -1.26 -7.24
N VAL A 107 -12.67 -0.99 -6.91
CA VAL A 107 -13.18 0.38 -6.84
C VAL A 107 -12.48 1.14 -5.73
N ALA A 108 -12.39 0.56 -4.54
CA ALA A 108 -11.73 1.17 -3.38
C ALA A 108 -10.28 1.56 -3.68
N VAL A 109 -9.49 0.68 -4.27
CA VAL A 109 -8.07 1.00 -4.56
C VAL A 109 -7.93 2.12 -5.57
N VAL A 110 -8.82 2.23 -6.58
CA VAL A 110 -8.78 3.37 -7.53
C VAL A 110 -9.24 4.66 -6.86
N ARG A 111 -10.30 4.60 -6.04
CA ARG A 111 -10.79 5.76 -5.28
C ARG A 111 -9.70 6.31 -4.36
N GLU A 112 -9.13 5.47 -3.52
CA GLU A 112 -8.06 5.86 -2.58
C GLU A 112 -6.82 6.40 -3.30
N ALA A 113 -6.39 5.73 -4.39
CA ALA A 113 -5.28 6.25 -5.20
C ALA A 113 -5.56 7.66 -5.73
N PHE A 114 -6.80 7.92 -6.18
CA PHE A 114 -7.16 9.24 -6.70
C PHE A 114 -7.29 10.28 -5.59
N GLU A 115 -7.96 9.96 -4.49
CA GLU A 115 -8.15 10.85 -3.35
C GLU A 115 -6.82 11.25 -2.71
N GLU A 116 -5.91 10.29 -2.49
CA GLU A 116 -4.65 10.53 -1.79
C GLU A 116 -3.49 11.01 -2.67
N SER A 117 -3.48 10.65 -3.98
CA SER A 117 -2.34 10.94 -4.86
C SER A 117 -2.68 11.69 -6.15
N GLY A 118 -3.97 11.91 -6.43
CA GLY A 118 -4.44 12.50 -7.68
C GLY A 118 -4.31 11.59 -8.90
N VAL A 119 -3.88 10.33 -8.74
CA VAL A 119 -3.74 9.37 -9.85
C VAL A 119 -5.03 8.59 -10.04
N LEU A 120 -5.69 8.79 -11.17
CA LEU A 120 -6.95 8.14 -11.51
C LEU A 120 -6.74 7.04 -12.56
N PHE A 121 -6.90 5.80 -12.16
CA PHE A 121 -6.89 4.65 -13.07
C PHE A 121 -8.24 4.51 -13.77
N ALA A 122 -8.53 5.43 -14.68
CA ALA A 122 -9.78 5.45 -15.45
C ALA A 122 -9.53 5.87 -16.89
N GLN A 123 -10.53 5.62 -17.74
CA GLN A 123 -10.59 6.06 -19.12
C GLN A 123 -11.98 6.64 -19.42
N GLY A 124 -12.02 7.61 -20.34
CA GLY A 124 -13.27 8.16 -20.85
C GLY A 124 -14.00 7.20 -21.81
N ALA A 125 -15.26 7.50 -22.08
CA ALA A 125 -16.02 6.81 -23.13
C ALA A 125 -15.29 6.94 -24.49
N ALA A 126 -15.32 5.87 -25.27
CA ALA A 126 -14.62 5.79 -26.56
C ALA A 126 -13.12 6.15 -26.50
N LEU A 127 -12.45 5.89 -25.37
CA LEU A 127 -11.04 6.21 -25.14
C LEU A 127 -10.70 7.70 -25.17
N GLN A 128 -11.68 8.57 -24.93
CA GLN A 128 -11.43 10.00 -24.79
C GLN A 128 -10.49 10.26 -23.62
N ALA A 129 -9.70 11.33 -23.74
CA ALA A 129 -8.85 11.79 -22.66
C ALA A 129 -9.70 12.18 -21.43
N VAL A 130 -9.24 11.76 -20.24
CA VAL A 130 -9.89 12.12 -18.98
C VAL A 130 -9.46 13.53 -18.57
N ASP A 131 -10.42 14.36 -18.22
CA ASP A 131 -10.14 15.65 -17.61
C ASP A 131 -9.89 15.46 -16.09
N PHE A 132 -8.65 15.20 -15.73
CA PHE A 132 -8.23 14.97 -14.34
C PHE A 132 -8.43 16.22 -13.46
N VAL A 133 -8.33 17.42 -14.05
CA VAL A 133 -8.54 18.69 -13.31
C VAL A 133 -10.01 18.80 -12.90
N ARG A 134 -10.92 18.50 -13.83
CA ARG A 134 -12.36 18.46 -13.56
C ARG A 134 -12.72 17.36 -12.56
N ALA A 135 -12.14 16.16 -12.70
CA ALA A 135 -12.35 15.06 -11.76
C ALA A 135 -11.95 15.47 -10.32
N ALA A 136 -10.77 16.05 -10.15
CA ALA A 136 -10.30 16.53 -8.86
C ALA A 136 -11.17 17.70 -8.32
N ALA A 137 -11.69 18.57 -9.19
CA ALA A 137 -12.59 19.63 -8.78
C ALA A 137 -13.91 19.07 -8.22
N LEU A 138 -14.48 18.05 -8.85
CA LEU A 138 -15.72 17.40 -8.39
C LEU A 138 -15.57 16.79 -6.99
N LEU A 139 -14.44 16.12 -6.70
CA LEU A 139 -14.18 15.64 -5.33
C LEU A 139 -14.10 16.77 -4.32
N ARG A 140 -13.37 17.86 -4.65
CA ARG A 140 -13.29 19.04 -3.76
C ARG A 140 -14.64 19.75 -3.56
N GLU A 141 -15.55 19.64 -4.53
CA GLU A 141 -16.94 20.09 -4.43
C GLU A 141 -17.81 19.16 -3.56
N GLY A 142 -17.25 18.07 -3.00
CA GLY A 142 -17.96 17.10 -2.16
C GLY A 142 -18.76 16.05 -2.94
N ARG A 143 -18.52 15.89 -4.25
CA ARG A 143 -19.13 14.80 -5.02
C ARG A 143 -18.54 13.47 -4.60
N SER A 144 -19.39 12.44 -4.42
CA SER A 144 -18.90 11.09 -4.20
C SER A 144 -18.16 10.55 -5.44
N PHE A 145 -17.24 9.62 -5.23
CA PHE A 145 -16.48 8.98 -6.32
C PHE A 145 -17.40 8.36 -7.37
N ASN A 146 -18.45 7.64 -6.94
CA ASN A 146 -19.45 7.05 -7.85
C ASN A 146 -20.18 8.12 -8.68
N ALA A 147 -20.58 9.24 -8.07
CA ALA A 147 -21.23 10.33 -8.78
C ALA A 147 -20.29 11.01 -9.79
N LEU A 148 -19.00 11.13 -9.46
CA LEU A 148 -17.97 11.62 -10.37
C LEU A 148 -17.84 10.72 -11.60
N LEU A 149 -17.73 9.39 -11.40
CA LEU A 149 -17.61 8.42 -12.48
C LEU A 149 -18.83 8.48 -13.43
N ALA A 150 -20.03 8.57 -12.86
CA ALA A 150 -21.27 8.68 -13.61
C ALA A 150 -21.35 10.00 -14.40
N GLN A 151 -21.05 11.13 -13.75
CA GLN A 151 -21.10 12.47 -14.37
C GLN A 151 -20.11 12.64 -15.52
N MET A 152 -18.93 12.02 -15.41
CA MET A 152 -17.89 12.11 -16.42
C MET A 152 -17.89 10.92 -17.39
N ALA A 153 -18.83 9.97 -17.27
CA ALA A 153 -18.92 8.73 -18.06
C ALA A 153 -17.57 7.97 -18.08
N LEU A 154 -16.93 7.85 -16.92
CA LEU A 154 -15.64 7.19 -16.79
C LEU A 154 -15.79 5.68 -16.55
N ARG A 155 -14.83 4.91 -17.06
CA ARG A 155 -14.65 3.49 -16.75
C ARG A 155 -13.30 3.29 -16.06
N LEU A 156 -13.31 2.57 -14.95
CA LEU A 156 -12.10 2.21 -14.21
C LEU A 156 -11.27 1.20 -14.99
N ARG A 157 -9.96 1.44 -15.05
CA ARG A 157 -8.98 0.57 -15.71
C ARG A 157 -8.52 -0.53 -14.77
N THR A 158 -9.43 -1.37 -14.33
CA THR A 158 -9.16 -2.45 -13.38
C THR A 158 -8.15 -3.47 -13.91
N ARG A 159 -8.04 -3.63 -15.25
CA ARG A 159 -7.01 -4.47 -15.90
C ARG A 159 -5.58 -4.01 -15.65
N SER A 160 -5.38 -2.74 -15.32
CA SER A 160 -4.06 -2.19 -14.98
C SER A 160 -3.64 -2.39 -13.52
N LEU A 161 -4.57 -2.84 -12.68
CA LEU A 161 -4.36 -3.11 -11.26
C LEU A 161 -4.20 -4.62 -11.06
N LEU A 162 -2.99 -5.08 -10.83
CA LEU A 162 -2.71 -6.50 -10.68
C LEU A 162 -2.57 -6.86 -9.20
N PRO A 163 -3.34 -7.84 -8.68
CA PRO A 163 -3.17 -8.32 -7.32
C PRO A 163 -1.73 -8.76 -7.05
N TRP A 164 -1.16 -8.30 -5.94
CA TRP A 164 0.23 -8.57 -5.58
C TRP A 164 0.36 -9.46 -4.36
N SER A 165 -0.40 -9.15 -3.30
CA SER A 165 -0.45 -9.93 -2.05
C SER A 165 -1.67 -9.53 -1.22
N ARG A 166 -2.08 -10.38 -0.28
CA ARG A 166 -3.10 -10.09 0.73
C ARG A 166 -2.46 -10.13 2.11
N TRP A 167 -2.63 -9.07 2.89
CA TRP A 167 -2.08 -8.95 4.23
C TRP A 167 -3.17 -8.86 5.28
N ILE A 168 -3.18 -9.79 6.23
CA ILE A 168 -4.11 -9.76 7.36
C ILE A 168 -3.33 -9.40 8.64
N THR A 169 -3.72 -8.31 9.29
CA THR A 169 -3.14 -7.92 10.58
C THR A 169 -3.44 -9.00 11.63
N PRO A 170 -2.44 -9.54 12.33
CA PRO A 170 -2.65 -10.57 13.36
C PRO A 170 -3.43 -10.01 14.56
N THR A 171 -3.93 -10.91 15.45
CA THR A 171 -4.60 -10.53 16.69
C THR A 171 -3.67 -9.89 17.72
N ALA A 172 -2.37 -10.13 17.62
CA ALA A 172 -1.34 -9.41 18.36
C ALA A 172 -0.53 -8.52 17.41
N PRO A 173 -1.08 -7.39 16.93
CA PRO A 173 -0.38 -6.51 16.02
C PRO A 173 0.79 -5.84 16.75
N SER A 174 1.92 -5.68 16.04
CA SER A 174 3.11 -5.13 16.67
C SER A 174 3.21 -3.60 16.61
N VAL A 175 2.41 -2.94 15.77
CA VAL A 175 2.52 -1.48 15.54
C VAL A 175 1.17 -0.77 15.37
N MET A 176 0.05 -1.48 15.46
CA MET A 176 -1.28 -0.92 15.23
C MET A 176 -2.26 -1.32 16.33
N ASN A 177 -3.25 -0.48 16.61
CA ASN A 177 -4.38 -0.77 17.48
C ASN A 177 -5.65 -1.21 16.71
N ARG A 178 -5.57 -1.32 15.40
CA ARG A 178 -6.65 -1.75 14.48
C ARG A 178 -6.15 -2.85 13.56
N ARG A 179 -7.08 -3.70 13.15
CA ARG A 179 -6.76 -4.81 12.25
C ARG A 179 -7.38 -4.59 10.88
N PHE A 180 -6.59 -4.89 9.84
CA PHE A 180 -7.00 -4.78 8.44
C PHE A 180 -6.76 -6.10 7.70
N ASP A 181 -7.57 -6.32 6.68
CA ASP A 181 -7.41 -7.35 5.66
C ASP A 181 -7.22 -6.62 4.33
N THR A 182 -5.96 -6.38 3.98
CA THR A 182 -5.57 -5.46 2.90
C THR A 182 -5.12 -6.22 1.67
N ARG A 183 -5.73 -5.92 0.51
CA ARG A 183 -5.27 -6.38 -0.80
C ARG A 183 -4.31 -5.36 -1.36
N PHE A 184 -3.10 -5.81 -1.63
CA PHE A 184 -2.05 -5.03 -2.27
C PHE A 184 -2.07 -5.28 -3.76
N PHE A 185 -2.13 -4.21 -4.53
CA PHE A 185 -2.06 -4.23 -5.99
C PHE A 185 -0.77 -3.58 -6.46
N VAL A 186 -0.28 -3.96 -7.63
CA VAL A 186 0.77 -3.23 -8.36
C VAL A 186 0.18 -2.65 -9.63
N ALA A 187 0.58 -1.42 -9.96
CA ALA A 187 0.16 -0.75 -11.19
C ALA A 187 1.21 0.24 -11.68
N ALA A 188 1.40 0.31 -13.00
CA ALA A 188 2.12 1.42 -13.61
C ALA A 188 1.28 2.70 -13.51
N VAL A 189 1.89 3.81 -13.12
CA VAL A 189 1.20 5.11 -13.18
C VAL A 189 0.84 5.41 -14.64
N PRO A 190 -0.42 5.79 -14.93
CA PRO A 190 -0.82 6.10 -16.29
C PRO A 190 0.00 7.27 -16.86
N ALA A 191 0.39 7.15 -18.13
CA ALA A 191 1.18 8.17 -18.81
C ALA A 191 0.51 9.57 -18.71
N GLY A 192 1.31 10.59 -18.43
CA GLY A 192 0.85 11.98 -18.33
C GLY A 192 0.24 12.35 -16.97
N GLN A 193 0.08 11.42 -16.03
CA GLN A 193 -0.33 11.72 -14.67
C GLN A 193 0.88 11.87 -13.74
N LEU A 194 0.77 12.79 -12.79
CA LEU A 194 1.78 13.05 -11.77
C LEU A 194 1.18 12.74 -10.40
N ALA A 195 1.73 11.74 -9.73
CA ALA A 195 1.36 11.43 -8.36
C ALA A 195 1.91 12.49 -7.40
N ARG A 196 1.05 13.03 -6.55
CA ARG A 196 1.38 13.98 -5.48
C ARG A 196 0.45 13.73 -4.31
N HIS A 197 0.91 13.93 -3.08
CA HIS A 197 0.06 13.83 -1.91
C HIS A 197 -1.03 14.92 -1.87
N ASP A 198 -2.06 14.66 -1.08
CA ASP A 198 -3.29 15.48 -1.02
C ASP A 198 -3.24 16.66 -0.04
N ASP A 199 -2.19 16.78 0.79
CA ASP A 199 -2.03 17.77 1.86
C ASP A 199 -3.06 17.69 3.02
N HIS A 200 -3.96 16.68 3.03
CA HIS A 200 -4.95 16.46 4.10
C HIS A 200 -4.55 15.30 5.03
N GLU A 201 -4.50 14.09 4.48
CA GLU A 201 -4.13 12.88 5.24
C GLU A 201 -2.63 12.62 5.20
N THR A 202 -1.94 13.16 4.21
CA THR A 202 -0.52 12.99 3.95
C THR A 202 0.20 14.33 3.90
N THR A 203 1.47 14.37 4.33
CA THR A 203 2.24 15.60 4.48
C THR A 203 3.43 15.70 3.55
N ASP A 204 3.76 14.61 2.87
CA ASP A 204 4.88 14.51 1.95
C ASP A 204 4.70 13.31 1.02
N SER A 205 5.35 13.34 -0.13
CA SER A 205 5.38 12.19 -1.04
C SER A 205 6.70 12.12 -1.78
N ILE A 206 7.14 10.89 -2.07
CA ILE A 206 8.42 10.65 -2.71
C ILE A 206 8.36 9.44 -3.66
N TRP A 207 9.09 9.56 -4.76
CA TRP A 207 9.44 8.45 -5.61
C TRP A 207 10.83 7.95 -5.26
N LEU A 208 10.94 6.67 -4.93
CA LEU A 208 12.21 6.02 -4.59
C LEU A 208 12.31 4.67 -5.27
N SER A 209 13.53 4.27 -5.63
CA SER A 209 13.73 2.86 -5.91
C SER A 209 13.48 2.04 -4.63
N PRO A 210 12.96 0.80 -4.73
CA PRO A 210 12.68 -0.03 -3.56
C PRO A 210 13.88 -0.14 -2.62
N ARG A 211 15.09 -0.31 -3.19
CA ARG A 211 16.32 -0.39 -2.38
C ARG A 211 16.66 0.93 -1.70
N ALA A 212 16.49 2.07 -2.38
CA ALA A 212 16.74 3.39 -1.79
C ALA A 212 15.78 3.70 -0.63
N ALA A 213 14.49 3.31 -0.74
CA ALA A 213 13.54 3.44 0.35
C ALA A 213 13.96 2.61 1.58
N LEU A 214 14.41 1.37 1.38
CA LEU A 214 14.93 0.52 2.45
C LEU A 214 16.24 1.07 3.05
N GLN A 215 17.12 1.68 2.25
CA GLN A 215 18.33 2.34 2.74
C GLN A 215 18.00 3.55 3.62
N GLN A 216 17.03 4.39 3.20
CA GLN A 216 16.56 5.51 4.01
C GLN A 216 15.90 5.05 5.32
N TYR A 217 15.12 3.97 5.27
CA TYR A 217 14.58 3.33 6.47
C TYR A 217 15.70 2.84 7.40
N TRP A 218 16.69 2.15 6.85
CA TRP A 218 17.84 1.66 7.63
C TRP A 218 18.65 2.77 8.27
N ALA A 219 18.80 3.90 7.56
CA ALA A 219 19.47 5.09 8.06
C ALA A 219 18.61 5.92 9.04
N GLY A 220 17.34 5.52 9.31
CA GLY A 220 16.42 6.26 10.18
C GLY A 220 15.92 7.59 9.61
N GLN A 221 15.96 7.74 8.28
CA GLN A 221 15.47 8.94 7.58
C GLN A 221 13.96 8.88 7.32
N ILE A 222 13.43 7.68 7.14
CA ILE A 222 12.00 7.40 7.00
C ILE A 222 11.59 6.22 7.88
N ASP A 223 10.32 6.18 8.27
CA ASP A 223 9.72 5.06 8.98
C ASP A 223 8.86 4.23 8.03
N LEU A 224 8.98 2.90 8.13
CA LEU A 224 8.23 1.91 7.36
C LEU A 224 7.67 0.83 8.29
N ALA A 225 6.40 0.46 8.08
CA ALA A 225 5.84 -0.70 8.76
C ALA A 225 6.24 -2.02 8.07
N PRO A 226 6.13 -3.17 8.76
CA PRO A 226 6.53 -4.47 8.21
C PRO A 226 5.98 -4.82 6.82
N PRO A 227 4.71 -4.54 6.47
CA PRO A 227 4.21 -4.78 5.11
C PRO A 227 4.94 -3.96 4.04
N GLN A 228 5.29 -2.68 4.34
CA GLN A 228 6.05 -1.84 3.43
C GLN A 228 7.48 -2.34 3.26
N ILE A 229 8.16 -2.70 4.36
CA ILE A 229 9.52 -3.26 4.33
C ILE A 229 9.58 -4.49 3.43
N MET A 230 8.68 -5.46 3.67
CA MET A 230 8.67 -6.72 2.93
C MET A 230 8.24 -6.55 1.47
N SER A 231 7.29 -5.65 1.19
CA SER A 231 6.89 -5.34 -0.19
C SER A 231 8.02 -4.66 -0.96
N LEU A 232 8.73 -3.72 -0.36
CA LEU A 232 9.91 -3.07 -0.97
C LEU A 232 11.06 -4.05 -1.18
N ALA A 233 11.33 -4.94 -0.22
CA ALA A 233 12.32 -6.01 -0.35
C ALA A 233 11.99 -6.94 -1.53
N HIS A 234 10.71 -7.30 -1.69
CA HIS A 234 10.26 -8.09 -2.84
C HIS A 234 10.40 -7.31 -4.17
N LEU A 235 9.96 -6.05 -4.21
CA LEU A 235 10.07 -5.21 -5.43
C LEU A 235 11.52 -4.94 -5.84
N SER A 236 12.47 -4.91 -4.90
CA SER A 236 13.89 -4.66 -5.20
C SER A 236 14.55 -5.71 -6.10
N ARG A 237 13.87 -6.83 -6.33
CA ARG A 237 14.31 -7.92 -7.23
C ARG A 237 14.01 -7.66 -8.70
N TYR A 238 13.27 -6.59 -9.00
CA TYR A 238 12.88 -6.21 -10.35
C TYR A 238 13.56 -4.92 -10.77
N THR A 239 13.96 -4.86 -12.04
CA THR A 239 14.68 -3.73 -12.62
C THR A 239 13.76 -2.66 -13.20
N ASP A 240 12.54 -3.06 -13.58
CA ASP A 240 11.60 -2.23 -14.33
C ASP A 240 10.15 -2.63 -14.04
N VAL A 241 9.21 -1.76 -14.43
CA VAL A 241 7.77 -1.93 -14.23
C VAL A 241 7.23 -3.17 -14.93
N ASP A 242 7.65 -3.41 -16.18
CA ASP A 242 7.13 -4.52 -16.98
C ASP A 242 7.43 -5.89 -16.34
N ARG A 243 8.60 -6.04 -15.73
CA ARG A 243 8.97 -7.26 -14.98
C ARG A 243 8.12 -7.46 -13.75
N VAL A 244 7.81 -6.40 -13.00
CA VAL A 244 6.88 -6.49 -11.85
C VAL A 244 5.49 -6.91 -12.31
N LEU A 245 4.97 -6.26 -13.35
CA LEU A 245 3.63 -6.57 -13.88
C LEU A 245 3.57 -7.99 -14.48
N ALA A 246 4.63 -8.44 -15.16
CA ALA A 246 4.73 -9.81 -15.66
C ALA A 246 4.74 -10.83 -14.51
N ALA A 247 5.49 -10.58 -13.44
CA ALA A 247 5.52 -11.43 -12.25
C ALA A 247 4.14 -11.48 -11.56
N ALA A 248 3.44 -10.35 -11.46
CA ALA A 248 2.10 -10.30 -10.88
C ALA A 248 1.08 -11.11 -11.70
N ARG A 249 1.17 -11.08 -13.04
CA ARG A 249 0.30 -11.89 -13.92
C ARG A 249 0.62 -13.38 -13.87
N GLY A 250 1.87 -13.73 -13.60
CA GLY A 250 2.36 -15.12 -13.62
C GLY A 250 2.13 -15.90 -12.32
N ARG A 251 1.54 -15.30 -11.27
CA ARG A 251 1.33 -15.95 -9.98
C ARG A 251 0.02 -15.51 -9.32
N LEU A 252 -0.47 -16.33 -8.42
CA LEU A 252 -1.58 -15.94 -7.54
C LEU A 252 -1.03 -15.06 -6.40
N PRO A 253 -1.83 -14.07 -5.93
CA PRO A 253 -1.45 -13.24 -4.79
C PRO A 253 -1.38 -14.10 -3.52
N PRO A 254 -0.23 -14.17 -2.81
CA PRO A 254 -0.13 -14.93 -1.58
C PRO A 254 -0.87 -14.25 -0.44
N LEU A 255 -1.44 -15.06 0.47
CA LEU A 255 -1.93 -14.60 1.76
C LEU A 255 -0.77 -14.52 2.74
N ILE A 256 -0.61 -13.36 3.38
CA ILE A 256 0.40 -13.10 4.39
C ILE A 256 -0.30 -12.64 5.67
N GLN A 257 -0.36 -13.54 6.64
CA GLN A 257 -0.83 -13.22 7.99
C GLN A 257 0.34 -13.42 8.95
N PRO A 258 1.04 -12.36 9.36
CA PRO A 258 2.20 -12.49 10.23
C PRO A 258 1.84 -13.10 11.59
N GLU A 259 2.75 -13.87 12.15
CA GLU A 259 2.62 -14.44 13.50
C GLU A 259 3.69 -13.82 14.41
N PRO A 260 3.32 -12.87 15.29
CA PRO A 260 4.26 -12.27 16.22
C PRO A 260 4.50 -13.18 17.42
N PHE A 261 5.72 -13.14 17.94
CA PHE A 261 6.13 -13.78 19.19
C PHE A 261 7.26 -12.99 19.86
N ASP A 262 7.49 -13.23 21.14
CA ASP A 262 8.59 -12.61 21.86
C ASP A 262 9.80 -13.58 21.93
N HIS A 263 11.00 -13.04 21.71
CA HIS A 263 12.27 -13.77 21.75
C HIS A 263 13.37 -12.86 22.25
N ASP A 264 14.13 -13.34 23.24
CA ASP A 264 15.21 -12.59 23.90
C ASP A 264 14.81 -11.18 24.36
N GLY A 265 13.57 -11.07 24.91
CA GLY A 265 13.03 -9.80 25.40
C GLY A 265 12.60 -8.80 24.32
N GLY A 266 12.59 -9.21 23.04
CA GLY A 266 12.16 -8.39 21.91
C GLY A 266 11.02 -9.01 21.11
N ARG A 267 10.23 -8.17 20.43
CA ARG A 267 9.17 -8.62 19.53
C ARG A 267 9.78 -9.11 18.22
N VAL A 268 9.32 -10.28 17.77
CA VAL A 268 9.64 -10.86 16.47
C VAL A 268 8.35 -11.08 15.70
N ILE A 269 8.40 -10.84 14.39
CA ILE A 269 7.30 -11.15 13.47
C ILE A 269 7.81 -12.18 12.49
N CYS A 270 7.17 -13.35 12.41
CA CYS A 270 7.46 -14.33 11.37
C CYS A 270 6.35 -14.36 10.30
N TYR A 271 6.73 -14.80 9.12
CA TYR A 271 5.91 -14.87 7.92
C TYR A 271 5.76 -16.30 7.43
N PRO A 272 4.78 -16.61 6.56
CA PRO A 272 4.68 -17.93 5.93
C PRO A 272 6.01 -18.37 5.33
N GLY A 273 6.39 -19.64 5.56
CA GLY A 273 7.71 -20.20 5.22
C GLY A 273 8.69 -20.23 6.38
N ASP A 274 8.44 -19.51 7.47
CA ASP A 274 9.26 -19.58 8.67
C ASP A 274 9.02 -20.87 9.46
N ALA A 275 10.08 -21.39 10.10
CA ALA A 275 9.98 -22.61 10.92
C ALA A 275 9.04 -22.49 12.13
N ARG A 276 8.73 -21.29 12.60
CA ARG A 276 7.76 -21.05 13.68
C ARG A 276 6.36 -20.70 13.19
N HIS A 277 6.21 -20.31 11.91
CA HIS A 277 4.92 -19.94 11.34
C HIS A 277 4.05 -21.19 11.12
N SER A 278 2.72 -21.04 11.29
CA SER A 278 1.76 -22.13 11.05
C SER A 278 1.73 -22.61 9.60
N VAL A 279 1.97 -21.70 8.64
CA VAL A 279 2.07 -21.99 7.20
C VAL A 279 3.53 -22.22 6.83
N ARG A 280 3.85 -23.40 6.28
CA ARG A 280 5.22 -23.82 5.92
C ARG A 280 5.65 -23.38 4.53
N GLU A 281 4.70 -23.11 3.65
CA GLU A 281 4.97 -22.64 2.28
C GLU A 281 5.43 -21.19 2.30
N LEU A 282 6.48 -20.89 1.54
CA LEU A 282 7.02 -19.53 1.42
C LEU A 282 6.07 -18.64 0.62
N ALA A 283 5.55 -17.59 1.23
CA ALA A 283 4.63 -16.68 0.56
C ALA A 283 5.31 -15.60 -0.29
N MET A 284 6.53 -15.22 0.06
CA MET A 284 7.29 -14.16 -0.61
C MET A 284 8.79 -14.35 -0.42
N PRO A 285 9.64 -13.86 -1.33
CA PRO A 285 11.09 -13.90 -1.16
C PRO A 285 11.56 -12.93 -0.05
N GLY A 286 12.76 -13.14 0.45
CA GLY A 286 13.39 -12.35 1.49
C GLY A 286 13.30 -13.01 2.87
N PRO A 287 13.59 -12.26 3.95
CA PRO A 287 13.64 -12.81 5.29
C PRO A 287 12.26 -13.29 5.75
N THR A 288 12.22 -14.47 6.36
CA THR A 288 10.99 -15.01 6.95
C THR A 288 10.71 -14.47 8.35
N ARG A 289 11.60 -13.63 8.90
CA ARG A 289 11.45 -12.97 10.21
C ARG A 289 11.98 -11.55 10.20
N LEU A 290 11.27 -10.68 10.93
CA LEU A 290 11.78 -9.36 11.32
C LEU A 290 11.79 -9.26 12.84
N TYR A 291 12.88 -8.73 13.40
CA TYR A 291 13.09 -8.49 14.81
C TYR A 291 12.93 -7.00 15.10
N TYR A 292 12.19 -6.65 16.15
CA TYR A 292 12.14 -5.27 16.59
C TYR A 292 13.36 -4.97 17.46
N ARG A 293 14.30 -4.24 16.88
CA ARG A 293 15.56 -3.83 17.51
C ARG A 293 15.88 -2.39 17.09
N ASN A 294 16.60 -1.68 17.92
CA ASN A 294 17.00 -0.30 17.59
C ASN A 294 15.82 0.59 17.16
N LYS A 295 14.63 0.36 17.77
CA LYS A 295 13.37 1.04 17.45
C LYS A 295 12.86 0.84 16.01
N ARG A 296 13.24 -0.25 15.34
CA ARG A 296 12.79 -0.61 14.00
C ARG A 296 12.68 -2.13 13.82
N PHE A 297 12.00 -2.55 12.77
CA PHE A 297 11.97 -3.94 12.35
C PHE A 297 13.12 -4.23 11.40
N GLU A 298 13.96 -5.20 11.74
CA GLU A 298 15.13 -5.57 10.95
C GLU A 298 15.31 -7.09 10.87
N PRO A 299 15.84 -7.66 9.77
CA PRO A 299 16.18 -9.06 9.70
C PRO A 299 17.42 -9.36 10.53
N LEU A 300 17.58 -10.62 10.97
CA LEU A 300 18.69 -11.02 11.82
C LEU A 300 20.06 -10.83 11.17
N GLY A 301 20.15 -11.05 9.87
CA GLY A 301 21.39 -10.92 9.09
C GLY A 301 21.78 -9.49 8.70
N GLY A 302 21.05 -8.48 9.19
CA GLY A 302 21.28 -7.08 8.85
C GLY A 302 20.67 -6.66 7.51
N PHE A 303 21.03 -5.47 7.03
CA PHE A 303 20.40 -4.83 5.88
C PHE A 303 20.39 -5.68 4.61
N ASP A 304 21.51 -6.31 4.28
CA ASP A 304 21.64 -7.04 3.01
C ASP A 304 20.77 -8.29 2.96
N SER A 305 20.45 -8.90 4.12
CA SER A 305 19.53 -10.05 4.15
C SER A 305 18.05 -9.72 3.86
N LEU A 306 17.71 -8.45 3.65
CA LEU A 306 16.44 -8.07 3.03
C LEU A 306 16.35 -8.52 1.56
N PHE A 307 17.46 -8.77 0.91
CA PHE A 307 17.57 -9.01 -0.53
C PHE A 307 17.94 -10.46 -0.89
N ASP A 308 18.13 -11.33 0.12
CA ASP A 308 18.45 -12.76 -0.06
C ASP A 308 17.26 -13.58 -0.62
#